data_88f600772f8a18afbe2f45a62d8473dc
#
_entry.id   88f600772f8a18afbe2f45a62d8473dc
#
_cell.length_a   1.000
_cell.length_b   1.000
_cell.length_c   1.000
_cell.angle_alpha   90.00
_cell.angle_beta   90.00
_cell.angle_gamma   90.00
#
_symmetry.space_group_name_H-M   'P 1'
#
loop_
_entity.id
_entity.type
_entity.pdbx_description
1 polymer ?
#
loop_
_entity_poly.entity_id
_entity_poly.type
_entity_poly.pdbx_seq_one_letter_code
_entity_poly.pdbx_strand_id
1 'polypeptide(L)'
;TPTPAATATPTPEPTIAPDVQDSTYTSSNGAVSIKLPDATWANKSDSDDMLSFESPKQGKLLILHGSGEEDMSVAIIPSSQDTASALVKADNLVEGTDFEIQDYKSEEVSGVNVYSYTVHYLTDKSDYKYVVNKYFTDNTTEFYSVAGSVKDEKALAGIKTSVDSFTISGDSVLKAAATGKTSGTTAGTTADGTSGTTGTAAAG
;
A
#
# COMPACT_ATOMS: atom_id res chain seq x y z
N THR A 1 -11.73 60.11 -6.00
CA THR A 1 -10.67 59.16 -5.67
C THR A 1 -11.32 57.80 -5.41
N PRO A 2 -11.04 56.72 -6.21
CA PRO A 2 -11.63 55.45 -5.96
C PRO A 2 -10.99 54.76 -4.74
N THR A 3 -11.82 54.26 -3.85
CA THR A 3 -11.41 53.47 -2.69
C THR A 3 -10.85 52.11 -3.17
N PRO A 4 -9.68 51.66 -2.71
CA PRO A 4 -9.15 50.37 -3.10
C PRO A 4 -10.02 49.24 -2.52
N ALA A 5 -10.32 48.26 -3.38
CA ALA A 5 -11.07 47.07 -2.98
C ALA A 5 -10.25 46.24 -2.01
N ALA A 6 -10.90 45.73 -0.96
CA ALA A 6 -10.28 44.88 0.05
C ALA A 6 -9.85 43.56 -0.60
N THR A 7 -8.55 43.25 -0.52
CA THR A 7 -7.99 41.97 -0.93
C THR A 7 -8.47 40.91 0.04
N ALA A 8 -9.13 39.87 -0.47
CA ALA A 8 -9.57 38.71 0.32
C ALA A 8 -8.35 38.03 0.97
N THR A 9 -8.34 37.97 2.30
CA THR A 9 -7.34 37.20 3.05
C THR A 9 -7.57 35.72 2.75
N PRO A 10 -6.55 34.94 2.36
CA PRO A 10 -6.73 33.50 2.16
C PRO A 10 -7.14 32.85 3.46
N THR A 11 -8.22 32.10 3.41
CA THR A 11 -8.66 31.24 4.53
C THR A 11 -7.55 30.24 4.81
N PRO A 12 -7.05 30.12 6.06
CA PRO A 12 -6.03 29.13 6.39
C PRO A 12 -6.58 27.73 6.13
N GLU A 13 -5.83 26.90 5.40
CA GLU A 13 -6.12 25.49 5.27
C GLU A 13 -6.17 24.85 6.67
N PRO A 14 -7.08 23.89 6.91
CA PRO A 14 -7.16 23.20 8.18
C PRO A 14 -5.83 22.46 8.43
N THR A 15 -5.05 22.98 9.36
CA THR A 15 -3.83 22.34 9.84
C THR A 15 -4.28 21.24 10.81
N ILE A 16 -3.90 19.99 10.55
CA ILE A 16 -4.04 18.92 11.54
C ILE A 16 -3.23 19.34 12.76
N ALA A 17 -3.88 19.38 13.92
CA ALA A 17 -3.24 19.82 15.16
C ALA A 17 -2.01 18.94 15.46
N PRO A 18 -0.89 19.55 15.95
CA PRO A 18 0.38 18.83 16.18
C PRO A 18 0.38 17.88 17.38
N ASP A 19 -0.77 17.50 17.90
CA ASP A 19 -0.92 16.72 19.13
C ASP A 19 -0.98 15.20 18.89
N VAL A 20 -0.52 14.75 17.73
CA VAL A 20 -0.53 13.34 17.36
C VAL A 20 0.88 12.79 17.51
N GLN A 21 1.22 12.34 18.72
CA GLN A 21 2.47 11.59 18.98
C GLN A 21 2.51 10.24 18.25
N ASP A 22 1.39 9.76 17.73
CA ASP A 22 1.29 8.70 16.73
C ASP A 22 0.38 9.23 15.63
N SER A 23 0.94 9.54 14.48
CA SER A 23 0.23 10.06 13.30
C SER A 23 -0.72 9.04 12.68
N THR A 24 -1.44 8.28 13.51
CA THR A 24 -2.44 7.30 13.09
C THR A 24 -3.75 8.01 12.81
N TYR A 25 -4.20 7.91 11.58
CA TYR A 25 -5.51 8.35 11.17
C TYR A 25 -6.47 7.16 11.16
N THR A 26 -7.64 7.34 11.76
CA THR A 26 -8.75 6.38 11.69
C THR A 26 -9.86 7.00 10.85
N SER A 27 -10.39 6.24 9.88
CA SER A 27 -11.50 6.69 9.03
C SER A 27 -12.71 7.09 9.87
N SER A 28 -13.55 8.00 9.35
CA SER A 28 -14.72 8.53 10.06
C SER A 28 -15.72 7.45 10.45
N ASN A 29 -15.82 6.37 9.65
CA ASN A 29 -16.64 5.19 9.95
C ASN A 29 -15.94 4.17 10.90
N GLY A 30 -14.68 4.42 11.29
CA GLY A 30 -13.91 3.53 12.16
C GLY A 30 -13.44 2.22 11.50
N ALA A 31 -13.65 2.04 10.21
CA ALA A 31 -13.38 0.77 9.52
C ALA A 31 -11.89 0.49 9.33
N VAL A 32 -11.09 1.53 9.07
CA VAL A 32 -9.66 1.39 8.78
C VAL A 32 -8.82 2.43 9.52
N SER A 33 -7.54 2.11 9.71
CA SER A 33 -6.56 3.04 10.26
C SER A 33 -5.24 2.93 9.51
N ILE A 34 -4.52 4.04 9.42
CA ILE A 34 -3.20 4.11 8.79
C ILE A 34 -2.34 5.18 9.48
N LYS A 35 -1.04 4.90 9.63
CA LYS A 35 -0.08 5.91 10.10
C LYS A 35 0.33 6.81 8.94
N LEU A 36 0.24 8.12 9.12
CA LEU A 36 0.74 9.08 8.14
C LEU A 36 2.25 9.25 8.31
N PRO A 37 3.02 9.52 7.23
CA PRO A 37 4.47 9.64 7.32
C PRO A 37 4.93 10.77 8.25
N ASP A 38 4.24 11.90 8.24
CA ASP A 38 4.48 13.05 9.11
C ASP A 38 3.27 14.02 9.15
N ALA A 39 3.40 15.12 9.90
CA ALA A 39 2.34 16.11 10.09
C ALA A 39 2.02 16.97 8.84
N THR A 40 2.77 16.84 7.73
CA THR A 40 2.49 17.56 6.48
C THR A 40 1.42 16.87 5.62
N TRP A 41 1.02 15.66 5.97
CA TRP A 41 0.00 14.89 5.28
C TRP A 41 -1.39 15.26 5.79
N ALA A 42 -2.22 15.79 4.91
CA ALA A 42 -3.57 16.22 5.22
C ALA A 42 -4.61 15.30 4.56
N ASN A 43 -5.66 14.96 5.29
CA ASN A 43 -6.81 14.23 4.74
C ASN A 43 -7.52 15.09 3.68
N LYS A 44 -7.85 14.49 2.54
CA LYS A 44 -8.56 15.13 1.43
C LYS A 44 -9.93 14.50 1.16
N SER A 45 -10.09 13.22 1.44
CA SER A 45 -11.35 12.49 1.32
C SER A 45 -11.44 11.44 2.40
N ASP A 46 -12.62 11.25 2.96
CA ASP A 46 -12.96 10.21 3.93
C ASP A 46 -14.40 9.78 3.68
N SER A 47 -14.55 8.71 2.93
CA SER A 47 -15.82 8.04 2.63
C SER A 47 -15.65 6.52 2.78
N ASP A 48 -16.74 5.78 2.69
CA ASP A 48 -16.72 4.31 2.82
C ASP A 48 -15.85 3.65 1.72
N ASP A 49 -15.81 4.25 0.52
CA ASP A 49 -15.11 3.68 -0.64
C ASP A 49 -13.71 4.26 -0.84
N MET A 50 -13.43 5.44 -0.25
CA MET A 50 -12.18 6.15 -0.52
C MET A 50 -11.70 6.97 0.68
N LEU A 51 -10.44 6.73 1.06
CA LEU A 51 -9.70 7.55 2.00
C LEU A 51 -8.44 8.08 1.30
N SER A 52 -8.22 9.38 1.33
CA SER A 52 -7.06 9.96 0.68
C SER A 52 -6.38 11.06 1.49
N PHE A 53 -5.06 11.16 1.30
CA PHE A 53 -4.20 12.15 1.94
C PHE A 53 -3.23 12.73 0.93
N GLU A 54 -2.82 13.96 1.15
CA GLU A 54 -1.80 14.62 0.36
C GLU A 54 -0.81 15.37 1.24
N SER A 55 0.46 15.30 0.85
CA SER A 55 1.51 16.22 1.29
C SER A 55 2.03 16.96 0.06
N PRO A 56 1.93 18.31 -0.01
CA PRO A 56 2.27 19.07 -1.21
C PRO A 56 3.70 18.83 -1.71
N LYS A 57 4.61 18.55 -0.78
CA LYS A 57 6.03 18.33 -1.08
C LYS A 57 6.39 16.85 -1.30
N GLN A 58 5.66 15.93 -0.68
CA GLN A 58 6.05 14.52 -0.66
C GLN A 58 5.23 13.65 -1.61
N GLY A 59 3.88 13.81 -1.63
CA GLY A 59 3.07 12.95 -2.49
C GLY A 59 1.62 12.77 -2.06
N LYS A 60 1.07 11.60 -2.41
CA LYS A 60 -0.32 11.18 -2.14
C LYS A 60 -0.37 9.81 -1.51
N LEU A 61 -1.37 9.59 -0.67
CA LEU A 61 -1.75 8.28 -0.15
C LEU A 61 -3.23 8.08 -0.47
N LEU A 62 -3.56 6.97 -1.12
CA LEU A 62 -4.91 6.63 -1.54
C LEU A 62 -5.25 5.23 -1.04
N ILE A 63 -6.40 5.11 -0.40
CA ILE A 63 -6.98 3.83 0.01
C ILE A 63 -8.34 3.74 -0.68
N LEU A 64 -8.53 2.65 -1.44
CA LEU A 64 -9.80 2.33 -2.08
C LEU A 64 -10.36 1.06 -1.46
N HIS A 65 -11.66 1.05 -1.28
CA HIS A 65 -12.44 -0.10 -0.81
C HIS A 65 -13.51 -0.41 -1.85
N GLY A 66 -13.68 -1.67 -2.17
CA GLY A 66 -14.78 -2.15 -2.97
C GLY A 66 -15.35 -3.42 -2.37
N SER A 67 -16.66 -3.57 -2.42
CA SER A 67 -17.36 -4.72 -1.89
C SER A 67 -18.60 -5.08 -2.71
N GLY A 68 -18.92 -6.38 -2.71
CA GLY A 68 -20.05 -6.92 -3.47
C GLY A 68 -19.72 -7.23 -4.94
N GLU A 69 -20.67 -7.84 -5.62
CA GLU A 69 -20.50 -8.38 -6.97
C GLU A 69 -20.16 -7.29 -7.99
N GLU A 70 -20.76 -6.11 -7.88
CA GLU A 70 -20.55 -4.99 -8.81
C GLU A 70 -19.10 -4.51 -8.76
N ASP A 71 -18.59 -4.18 -7.57
CA ASP A 71 -17.22 -3.70 -7.39
C ASP A 71 -16.19 -4.76 -7.75
N MET A 72 -16.43 -6.01 -7.31
CA MET A 72 -15.52 -7.12 -7.60
C MET A 72 -15.45 -7.48 -9.09
N SER A 73 -16.54 -7.26 -9.85
CA SER A 73 -16.58 -7.56 -11.29
C SER A 73 -15.68 -6.63 -12.12
N VAL A 74 -15.41 -5.42 -11.63
CA VAL A 74 -14.57 -4.41 -12.29
C VAL A 74 -13.19 -4.25 -11.65
N ALA A 75 -12.96 -4.90 -10.51
CA ALA A 75 -11.68 -4.84 -9.80
C ALA A 75 -10.55 -5.49 -10.61
N ILE A 76 -9.45 -4.79 -10.79
CA ILE A 76 -8.23 -5.37 -11.39
C ILE A 76 -7.28 -5.75 -10.25
N ILE A 77 -7.18 -7.07 -10.00
CA ILE A 77 -6.39 -7.61 -8.91
C ILE A 77 -4.96 -7.85 -9.40
N PRO A 78 -3.92 -7.26 -8.77
CA PRO A 78 -2.52 -7.44 -9.15
C PRO A 78 -1.96 -8.80 -8.67
N SER A 79 -2.60 -9.90 -9.09
CA SER A 79 -2.32 -11.26 -8.61
C SER A 79 -0.98 -11.85 -9.09
N SER A 80 -0.30 -11.14 -10.00
CA SER A 80 1.05 -11.46 -10.46
C SER A 80 1.82 -10.18 -10.78
N GLN A 81 3.16 -10.27 -10.86
CA GLN A 81 3.98 -9.15 -11.30
C GLN A 81 3.59 -8.65 -12.70
N ASP A 82 3.22 -9.56 -13.60
CA ASP A 82 2.78 -9.21 -14.95
C ASP A 82 1.49 -8.41 -14.93
N THR A 83 0.54 -8.77 -14.05
CA THR A 83 -0.72 -8.02 -13.87
C THR A 83 -0.45 -6.65 -13.27
N ALA A 84 0.43 -6.56 -12.25
CA ALA A 84 0.86 -5.29 -11.68
C ALA A 84 1.52 -4.38 -12.73
N SER A 85 2.39 -4.95 -13.57
CA SER A 85 3.01 -4.24 -14.69
C SER A 85 1.97 -3.79 -15.74
N ALA A 86 0.98 -4.63 -16.05
CA ALA A 86 -0.07 -4.30 -17.01
C ALA A 86 -0.91 -3.09 -16.56
N LEU A 87 -1.16 -2.93 -15.25
CA LEU A 87 -1.83 -1.75 -14.69
C LEU A 87 -1.08 -0.46 -14.98
N VAL A 88 0.25 -0.47 -14.85
CA VAL A 88 1.09 0.71 -15.14
C VAL A 88 1.20 0.96 -16.66
N LYS A 89 1.26 -0.11 -17.46
CA LYS A 89 1.30 -0.01 -18.94
C LYS A 89 0.02 0.59 -19.54
N ALA A 90 -1.10 0.55 -18.81
CA ALA A 90 -2.35 1.18 -19.26
C ALA A 90 -2.20 2.70 -19.47
N ASP A 91 -1.23 3.35 -18.83
CA ASP A 91 -0.86 4.75 -19.01
C ASP A 91 0.11 4.98 -20.19
N ASN A 92 0.24 4.04 -21.11
CA ASN A 92 1.17 4.05 -22.26
C ASN A 92 2.65 4.13 -21.85
N LEU A 93 3.00 3.52 -20.73
CA LEU A 93 4.36 3.41 -20.22
C LEU A 93 4.99 2.06 -20.60
N VAL A 94 6.30 2.05 -20.80
CA VAL A 94 7.09 0.88 -21.19
C VAL A 94 7.92 0.39 -20.02
N GLU A 95 7.71 -0.86 -19.60
CA GLU A 95 8.49 -1.50 -18.55
C GLU A 95 9.96 -1.64 -18.96
N GLY A 96 10.88 -1.38 -18.03
CA GLY A 96 12.32 -1.36 -18.26
C GLY A 96 12.85 -0.08 -18.92
N THR A 97 11.95 0.80 -19.41
CA THR A 97 12.30 2.11 -19.99
C THR A 97 11.72 3.25 -19.17
N ASP A 98 10.43 3.21 -18.92
CA ASP A 98 9.70 4.27 -18.21
C ASP A 98 9.48 3.94 -16.74
N PHE A 99 9.35 2.65 -16.41
CA PHE A 99 9.17 2.16 -15.05
C PHE A 99 9.69 0.74 -14.87
N GLU A 100 9.81 0.31 -13.63
CA GLU A 100 10.04 -1.06 -13.21
C GLU A 100 9.19 -1.43 -11.99
N ILE A 101 8.83 -2.72 -11.89
CA ILE A 101 8.18 -3.27 -10.70
C ILE A 101 9.26 -3.84 -9.78
N GLN A 102 9.29 -3.38 -8.55
CA GLN A 102 10.23 -3.81 -7.51
C GLN A 102 9.50 -4.51 -6.38
N ASP A 103 10.16 -5.44 -5.71
CA ASP A 103 9.74 -6.09 -4.46
C ASP A 103 8.32 -6.72 -4.54
N TYR A 104 7.93 -7.24 -5.71
CA TYR A 104 6.63 -7.91 -5.85
C TYR A 104 6.55 -9.12 -4.91
N LYS A 105 5.47 -9.18 -4.12
CA LYS A 105 5.15 -10.30 -3.23
C LYS A 105 3.67 -10.65 -3.35
N SER A 106 3.39 -11.95 -3.27
CA SER A 106 2.05 -12.50 -3.17
C SER A 106 2.04 -13.44 -1.95
N GLU A 107 1.20 -13.17 -1.01
CA GLU A 107 1.06 -13.93 0.23
C GLU A 107 -0.41 -14.24 0.49
N GLU A 108 -0.69 -15.38 1.15
CA GLU A 108 -2.00 -15.70 1.67
C GLU A 108 -1.96 -15.71 3.19
N VAL A 109 -2.81 -14.92 3.83
CA VAL A 109 -2.91 -14.81 5.29
C VAL A 109 -4.35 -15.06 5.70
N SER A 110 -4.60 -16.20 6.34
CA SER A 110 -5.95 -16.58 6.83
C SER A 110 -7.04 -16.54 5.76
N GLY A 111 -6.73 -17.02 4.54
CA GLY A 111 -7.65 -17.03 3.40
C GLY A 111 -7.77 -15.70 2.66
N VAL A 112 -6.98 -14.70 3.03
CA VAL A 112 -6.89 -13.41 2.36
C VAL A 112 -5.63 -13.35 1.53
N ASN A 113 -5.75 -13.00 0.26
CA ASN A 113 -4.61 -12.74 -0.61
C ASN A 113 -4.10 -11.32 -0.40
N VAL A 114 -2.81 -11.20 -0.18
CA VAL A 114 -2.11 -9.92 0.00
C VAL A 114 -1.06 -9.79 -1.09
N TYR A 115 -1.19 -8.75 -1.91
CA TYR A 115 -0.23 -8.43 -2.95
C TYR A 115 0.47 -7.13 -2.61
N SER A 116 1.80 -7.09 -2.70
CA SER A 116 2.57 -5.87 -2.45
C SER A 116 3.67 -5.71 -3.48
N TYR A 117 3.90 -4.48 -3.92
CA TYR A 117 4.95 -4.13 -4.87
C TYR A 117 5.21 -2.64 -4.87
N THR A 118 6.34 -2.24 -5.40
CA THR A 118 6.70 -0.85 -5.64
C THR A 118 6.87 -0.60 -7.13
N VAL A 119 6.20 0.41 -7.66
CA VAL A 119 6.48 0.95 -9.00
C VAL A 119 7.57 2.01 -8.84
N HIS A 120 8.68 1.85 -9.53
CA HIS A 120 9.72 2.86 -9.66
C HIS A 120 9.68 3.46 -11.05
N TYR A 121 9.38 4.75 -11.16
CA TYR A 121 9.39 5.47 -12.43
C TYR A 121 10.80 5.92 -12.78
N LEU A 122 11.27 5.54 -13.96
CA LEU A 122 12.63 5.78 -14.46
C LEU A 122 12.73 7.10 -15.25
N THR A 123 11.58 7.66 -15.63
CA THR A 123 11.45 8.88 -16.43
C THR A 123 10.52 9.89 -15.77
N ASP A 124 10.52 11.13 -16.27
CA ASP A 124 9.66 12.23 -15.78
C ASP A 124 8.25 12.19 -16.41
N LYS A 125 7.82 11.04 -16.96
CA LYS A 125 6.44 10.85 -17.46
C LYS A 125 5.40 10.74 -16.34
N SER A 126 5.83 10.51 -15.11
CA SER A 126 5.01 10.51 -13.91
C SER A 126 5.42 11.65 -12.98
N ASP A 127 4.46 12.26 -12.31
CA ASP A 127 4.70 13.25 -11.23
C ASP A 127 5.35 12.61 -9.99
N TYR A 128 5.33 11.29 -9.91
CA TYR A 128 5.86 10.52 -8.79
C TYR A 128 7.07 9.70 -9.21
N LYS A 129 8.02 9.57 -8.30
CA LYS A 129 9.20 8.72 -8.49
C LYS A 129 8.93 7.27 -8.09
N TYR A 130 8.11 7.07 -7.04
CA TYR A 130 7.74 5.75 -6.53
C TYR A 130 6.26 5.70 -6.19
N VAL A 131 5.65 4.53 -6.41
CA VAL A 131 4.33 4.18 -5.90
C VAL A 131 4.41 2.85 -5.17
N VAL A 132 4.19 2.88 -3.87
CA VAL A 132 4.17 1.69 -3.00
C VAL A 132 2.74 1.18 -2.92
N ASN A 133 2.51 -0.06 -3.32
CA ASN A 133 1.19 -0.66 -3.39
C ASN A 133 1.05 -1.83 -2.42
N LYS A 134 -0.12 -1.94 -1.79
CA LYS A 134 -0.54 -3.11 -1.03
C LYS A 134 -2.02 -3.36 -1.28
N TYR A 135 -2.36 -4.58 -1.63
CA TYR A 135 -3.70 -4.98 -2.02
C TYR A 135 -4.14 -6.18 -1.20
N PHE A 136 -5.36 -6.11 -0.66
CA PHE A 136 -5.97 -7.17 0.15
C PHE A 136 -7.26 -7.60 -0.53
N THR A 137 -7.50 -8.89 -0.67
CA THR A 137 -8.74 -9.42 -1.25
C THR A 137 -8.98 -10.88 -0.88
N ASP A 138 -10.25 -11.24 -0.75
CA ASP A 138 -10.68 -12.65 -0.73
C ASP A 138 -11.00 -13.19 -2.15
N ASN A 139 -10.79 -12.35 -3.18
CA ASN A 139 -11.09 -12.59 -4.61
C ASN A 139 -12.58 -12.73 -4.94
N THR A 140 -13.49 -12.58 -4.00
CA THR A 140 -14.91 -12.87 -4.20
C THR A 140 -15.83 -11.75 -3.73
N THR A 141 -15.59 -11.20 -2.56
CA THR A 141 -16.55 -10.29 -1.91
C THR A 141 -16.03 -8.91 -1.64
N GLU A 142 -14.70 -8.74 -1.44
CA GLU A 142 -14.16 -7.48 -0.94
C GLU A 142 -12.69 -7.29 -1.34
N PHE A 143 -12.30 -6.04 -1.51
CA PHE A 143 -10.90 -5.63 -1.60
C PHE A 143 -10.62 -4.31 -0.90
N TYR A 144 -9.37 -4.14 -0.45
CA TYR A 144 -8.74 -2.86 -0.15
C TYR A 144 -7.48 -2.70 -0.99
N SER A 145 -7.33 -1.52 -1.60
CA SER A 145 -6.12 -1.11 -2.30
C SER A 145 -5.50 0.08 -1.60
N VAL A 146 -4.25 -0.04 -1.18
CA VAL A 146 -3.48 1.02 -0.52
C VAL A 146 -2.33 1.40 -1.42
N ALA A 147 -2.29 2.65 -1.88
CA ALA A 147 -1.28 3.17 -2.79
C ALA A 147 -0.65 4.46 -2.24
N GLY A 148 0.64 4.41 -1.94
CA GLY A 148 1.42 5.55 -1.50
C GLY A 148 2.36 6.03 -2.60
N SER A 149 2.09 7.20 -3.18
CA SER A 149 2.85 7.82 -4.27
C SER A 149 3.75 8.91 -3.74
N VAL A 150 5.05 8.87 -4.01
CA VAL A 150 6.02 9.87 -3.55
C VAL A 150 6.88 10.42 -4.68
N LYS A 151 7.24 11.70 -4.57
CA LYS A 151 7.95 12.46 -5.60
C LYS A 151 9.45 12.22 -5.61
N ASP A 152 10.01 11.77 -4.50
CA ASP A 152 11.45 11.53 -4.38
C ASP A 152 11.77 10.33 -3.47
N GLU A 153 13.02 9.87 -3.54
CA GLU A 153 13.51 8.72 -2.78
C GLU A 153 13.53 8.97 -1.25
N LYS A 154 13.66 10.22 -0.81
CA LYS A 154 13.73 10.54 0.62
C LYS A 154 12.41 10.25 1.32
N ALA A 155 11.29 10.38 0.61
CA ALA A 155 9.96 10.08 1.12
C ALA A 155 9.61 8.58 1.06
N LEU A 156 10.39 7.76 0.34
CA LEU A 156 10.06 6.35 0.08
C LEU A 156 9.97 5.52 1.38
N ALA A 157 10.91 5.68 2.30
CA ALA A 157 10.90 4.92 3.56
C ALA A 157 9.68 5.26 4.42
N GLY A 158 9.30 6.53 4.50
CA GLY A 158 8.12 7.00 5.23
C GLY A 158 6.83 6.44 4.65
N ILE A 159 6.66 6.48 3.32
CA ILE A 159 5.45 5.98 2.69
C ILE A 159 5.36 4.45 2.73
N LYS A 160 6.48 3.70 2.65
CA LYS A 160 6.51 2.25 2.88
C LYS A 160 6.00 1.93 4.29
N THR A 161 6.49 2.62 5.31
CA THR A 161 6.03 2.45 6.69
C THR A 161 4.54 2.76 6.85
N SER A 162 4.03 3.80 6.18
CA SER A 162 2.60 4.13 6.17
C SER A 162 1.77 3.02 5.54
N VAL A 163 2.11 2.57 4.34
CA VAL A 163 1.38 1.50 3.64
C VAL A 163 1.38 0.21 4.45
N ASP A 164 2.50 -0.13 5.10
CA ASP A 164 2.61 -1.32 5.94
C ASP A 164 1.83 -1.20 7.27
N SER A 165 1.55 0.02 7.72
CA SER A 165 0.78 0.26 8.94
C SER A 165 -0.74 0.15 8.76
N PHE A 166 -1.22 -0.02 7.54
CA PHE A 166 -2.64 -0.12 7.25
C PHE A 166 -3.29 -1.27 8.00
N THR A 167 -4.40 -0.98 8.69
CA THR A 167 -5.17 -1.96 9.45
C THR A 167 -6.66 -1.81 9.18
N ILE A 168 -7.38 -2.93 9.28
CA ILE A 168 -8.83 -3.01 9.16
C ILE A 168 -9.40 -3.33 10.53
N SER A 169 -10.26 -2.46 11.06
CA SER A 169 -10.87 -2.58 12.41
C SER A 169 -12.34 -3.01 12.35
N GLY A 170 -13.00 -2.76 11.23
CA GLY A 170 -14.42 -3.08 11.01
C GLY A 170 -14.71 -4.58 10.84
N ASP A 171 -15.96 -4.88 10.50
CA ASP A 171 -16.43 -6.22 10.15
C ASP A 171 -16.08 -6.51 8.68
N SER A 172 -14.85 -6.91 8.42
CA SER A 172 -14.35 -7.26 7.10
C SER A 172 -13.72 -8.64 7.15
N VAL A 173 -13.95 -9.43 6.11
CA VAL A 173 -13.29 -10.73 5.93
C VAL A 173 -11.79 -10.60 5.77
N LEU A 174 -11.31 -9.41 5.37
CA LEU A 174 -9.91 -9.10 5.12
C LEU A 174 -9.14 -8.70 6.40
N LYS A 175 -9.84 -8.50 7.52
CA LYS A 175 -9.29 -7.99 8.79
C LYS A 175 -8.07 -8.79 9.28
N ALA A 176 -8.11 -10.11 9.17
CA ALA A 176 -7.04 -10.97 9.67
C ALA A 176 -5.69 -10.72 9.00
N ALA A 177 -5.69 -10.34 7.72
CA ALA A 177 -4.47 -10.04 6.97
C ALA A 177 -3.97 -8.60 7.16
N ALA A 178 -4.82 -7.70 7.66
CA ALA A 178 -4.52 -6.27 7.83
C ALA A 178 -4.40 -5.87 9.32
N THR A 179 -3.93 -6.76 10.19
CA THR A 179 -3.79 -6.51 11.64
C THR A 179 -2.44 -5.93 12.08
N GLY A 180 -1.60 -5.50 11.15
CA GLY A 180 -0.29 -4.87 11.46
C GLY A 180 0.73 -5.78 12.13
N LYS A 181 0.49 -7.09 12.21
CA LYS A 181 1.49 -8.05 12.66
C LYS A 181 2.32 -8.52 11.48
N THR A 182 3.50 -7.98 11.34
CA THR A 182 4.59 -8.60 10.58
C THR A 182 4.95 -9.91 11.29
N SER A 183 4.28 -11.01 10.95
CA SER A 183 4.80 -12.34 11.26
C SER A 183 5.98 -12.58 10.34
N GLY A 184 7.17 -12.27 10.83
CA GLY A 184 8.40 -12.77 10.25
C GLY A 184 8.46 -14.30 10.42
N THR A 185 7.82 -15.03 9.50
CA THR A 185 8.11 -16.45 9.35
C THR A 185 9.30 -16.54 8.42
N THR A 186 10.47 -16.59 9.03
CA THR A 186 11.68 -17.09 8.40
C THR A 186 11.42 -18.55 8.07
N ALA A 187 11.20 -18.86 6.80
CA ALA A 187 11.24 -20.23 6.32
C ALA A 187 12.69 -20.72 6.46
N GLY A 188 12.94 -21.41 7.55
CA GLY A 188 14.18 -22.15 7.77
C GLY A 188 14.24 -23.31 6.79
N THR A 189 15.09 -23.20 5.79
CA THR A 189 15.50 -24.32 4.96
C THR A 189 16.35 -25.23 5.83
N THR A 190 15.76 -26.27 6.37
CA THR A 190 16.50 -27.37 7.00
C THR A 190 16.94 -28.30 5.87
N ALA A 191 18.15 -28.13 5.43
CA ALA A 191 18.85 -29.17 4.66
C ALA A 191 19.35 -30.19 5.68
N ASP A 192 18.61 -31.29 5.85
CA ASP A 192 19.10 -32.46 6.55
C ASP A 192 19.62 -33.45 5.49
N GLY A 193 20.92 -33.47 5.36
CA GLY A 193 21.67 -34.44 4.59
C GLY A 193 22.46 -35.34 5.53
N THR A 194 21.84 -36.39 6.01
CA THR A 194 22.58 -37.44 6.71
C THR A 194 22.45 -38.74 5.96
N SER A 195 23.42 -38.99 5.11
CA SER A 195 23.72 -40.29 4.59
C SER A 195 24.61 -41.05 5.58
N GLY A 196 24.03 -41.96 6.30
CA GLY A 196 24.76 -42.93 7.13
C GLY A 196 24.70 -44.30 6.53
N THR A 197 25.70 -44.65 5.77
CA THR A 197 25.94 -46.03 5.30
C THR A 197 26.85 -46.73 6.28
N THR A 198 26.33 -47.64 7.07
CA THR A 198 27.14 -48.65 7.78
C THR A 198 27.01 -49.98 7.11
N GLY A 199 27.99 -50.37 6.37
CA GLY A 199 28.20 -51.73 5.90
C GLY A 199 28.69 -52.61 7.05
N THR A 200 28.03 -53.75 7.26
CA THR A 200 28.54 -54.81 8.09
C THR A 200 28.78 -56.03 7.20
N ALA A 201 30.03 -56.41 7.12
CA ALA A 201 30.47 -57.65 6.54
C ALA A 201 30.24 -58.76 7.55
N ALA A 202 29.69 -59.88 7.14
CA ALA A 202 29.71 -61.13 7.88
C ALA A 202 30.39 -62.20 7.02
N ALA A 203 31.39 -62.75 7.60
CA ALA A 203 32.08 -63.89 7.08
C ALA A 203 31.32 -65.19 7.46
N GLY A 204 31.45 -66.20 6.58
CA GLY A 204 31.02 -67.54 6.80
C GLY A 204 31.28 -68.35 5.57
#